data_1f416ff7bbc2ea1ad667beb79343897d
#
_entry.id   1f416ff7bbc2ea1ad667beb79343897d
#
_cell.length_a   1.000
_cell.length_b   1.000
_cell.length_c   1.000
_cell.angle_alpha   90.00
_cell.angle_beta   90.00
_cell.angle_gamma   90.00
#
_symmetry.space_group_name_H-M   'P 1'
#
loop_
_entity.id
_entity.type
_entity.pdbx_description
1 polymer ?
#
loop_
_entity_poly.entity_id
_entity_poly.type
_entity_poly.pdbx_seq_one_letter_code
_entity_poly.pdbx_strand_id
1 'polypeptide(L)'
;MFVRFITTEAETSLRTMLLRRTAPLLHRATRGVTRPQRACASTMDTRPPARKASALLGQLQKEALAKVHRPWPDFKAGDAIEMEILVDMDAPKPQKVKGLVLGRRNRGADSSVQLFCRVMGTPMRRHVPLYSPLVKSITVLQKAWLTKGKKRVKRRNLDYLWKQGKTFRVP
;
A
#
# COMPACT_ATOMS: atom_id res chain seq x y z
N MET A 1 9.31 30.65 52.27
CA MET A 1 10.67 30.92 51.82
C MET A 1 10.74 30.62 50.37
N PHE A 2 10.51 31.61 49.50
CA PHE A 2 11.46 32.46 48.78
C PHE A 2 12.56 31.58 48.14
N VAL A 3 12.77 31.58 46.80
CA VAL A 3 13.28 32.66 45.99
C VAL A 3 12.93 32.47 44.52
N ARG A 4 12.46 33.52 43.90
CA ARG A 4 12.41 33.83 42.47
C ARG A 4 13.82 33.80 41.88
N PHE A 5 13.96 33.41 40.62
CA PHE A 5 14.87 34.05 39.68
C PHE A 5 14.21 34.21 38.29
N ILE A 6 13.98 35.45 38.02
CA ILE A 6 13.59 36.11 36.77
C ILE A 6 14.90 36.58 36.11
N THR A 7 14.81 36.78 34.78
CA THR A 7 15.73 37.48 33.86
C THR A 7 16.83 36.61 33.26
N THR A 8 17.04 36.60 31.97
CA THR A 8 17.15 37.70 31.02
C THR A 8 17.00 37.20 29.58
N GLU A 9 15.96 37.67 28.92
CA GLU A 9 15.97 37.83 27.46
C GLU A 9 16.79 39.10 27.13
N ALA A 10 17.30 39.18 25.91
CA ALA A 10 18.03 40.29 25.31
C ALA A 10 19.55 40.17 25.39
N GLU A 11 20.13 39.57 24.36
CA GLU A 11 21.37 40.00 23.73
C GLU A 11 21.89 38.97 22.70
N THR A 12 21.19 38.80 21.57
CA THR A 12 21.78 38.20 20.38
C THR A 12 21.13 38.66 19.07
N SER A 13 20.88 39.96 19.04
CA SER A 13 20.36 40.58 17.81
C SER A 13 21.27 41.74 17.38
N LEU A 14 22.53 41.51 17.11
CA LEU A 14 23.42 42.54 16.49
C LEU A 14 24.79 41.94 16.07
N ARG A 15 24.81 40.91 15.22
CA ARG A 15 26.07 40.50 14.54
C ARG A 15 25.87 39.72 13.27
N THR A 16 25.05 40.18 12.36
CA THR A 16 25.02 39.62 10.98
C THR A 16 24.63 40.72 9.97
N MET A 17 25.21 41.87 10.08
CA MET A 17 25.30 42.82 8.98
C MET A 17 26.78 43.02 8.66
N LEU A 18 27.12 42.96 7.39
CA LEU A 18 28.39 43.21 6.75
C LEU A 18 29.20 41.93 6.39
N LEU A 19 28.86 41.41 5.22
CA LEU A 19 29.85 40.96 4.22
C LEU A 19 29.12 40.64 2.90
N ARG A 20 28.67 41.71 2.22
CA ARG A 20 28.38 41.62 0.78
C ARG A 20 29.73 41.53 0.06
N ARG A 21 30.14 40.32 -0.29
CA ARG A 21 31.20 40.11 -1.29
C ARG A 21 30.53 40.00 -2.65
N THR A 22 30.71 41.02 -3.45
CA THR A 22 30.45 41.06 -4.88
C THR A 22 31.34 40.07 -5.57
N ALA A 23 30.74 39.00 -6.13
CA ALA A 23 31.43 38.09 -7.03
C ALA A 23 31.32 38.63 -8.46
N PRO A 24 32.42 38.66 -9.24
CA PRO A 24 32.38 39.09 -10.63
C PRO A 24 31.71 38.01 -11.48
N LEU A 25 30.78 38.44 -12.34
CA LEU A 25 30.16 37.69 -13.40
C LEU A 25 31.19 37.25 -14.46
N LEU A 26 31.69 36.06 -14.35
CA LEU A 26 32.41 35.40 -15.44
C LEU A 26 31.37 34.89 -16.46
N HIS A 27 31.21 35.63 -17.54
CA HIS A 27 30.51 35.21 -18.75
C HIS A 27 31.24 34.03 -19.37
N ARG A 28 30.84 32.83 -19.01
CA ARG A 28 31.27 31.62 -19.72
C ARG A 28 30.41 31.46 -20.95
N ALA A 29 30.90 31.89 -22.10
CA ALA A 29 30.36 31.63 -23.40
C ALA A 29 30.27 30.10 -23.62
N THR A 30 29.10 29.53 -23.42
CA THR A 30 28.83 28.15 -23.84
C THR A 30 28.62 28.16 -25.34
N ARG A 31 29.64 27.71 -26.08
CA ARG A 31 29.48 27.35 -27.49
C ARG A 31 28.36 26.32 -27.60
N GLY A 32 27.28 26.73 -28.23
CA GLY A 32 26.17 25.85 -28.58
C GLY A 32 26.61 24.72 -29.47
N VAL A 33 26.83 23.56 -28.90
CA VAL A 33 26.91 22.32 -29.67
C VAL A 33 25.45 21.97 -30.03
N THR A 34 25.03 22.42 -31.19
CA THR A 34 23.82 21.99 -31.83
C THR A 34 23.98 20.51 -32.16
N ARG A 35 23.48 19.66 -31.31
CA ARG A 35 23.34 18.23 -31.55
C ARG A 35 22.40 18.06 -32.75
N PRO A 36 22.84 17.39 -33.86
CA PRO A 36 21.96 17.17 -34.98
C PRO A 36 20.74 16.35 -34.48
N GLN A 37 19.58 16.95 -34.55
CA GLN A 37 18.32 16.21 -34.35
C GLN A 37 18.26 15.20 -35.50
N ARG A 38 18.52 13.92 -35.19
CA ARG A 38 18.14 12.84 -36.10
C ARG A 38 16.65 12.95 -36.29
N ALA A 39 16.24 13.32 -37.49
CA ALA A 39 14.87 13.17 -37.94
C ALA A 39 14.55 11.68 -37.86
N CYS A 40 13.97 11.26 -36.74
CA CYS A 40 13.35 9.96 -36.66
C CYS A 40 12.18 9.99 -37.65
N ALA A 41 12.31 9.22 -38.74
CA ALA A 41 11.22 8.92 -39.62
C ALA A 41 10.02 8.53 -38.75
N SER A 42 8.95 9.29 -38.83
CA SER A 42 7.71 9.02 -38.16
C SER A 42 7.10 7.75 -38.72
N THR A 43 7.54 6.60 -38.23
CA THR A 43 6.68 5.42 -38.27
C THR A 43 5.43 5.82 -37.53
N MET A 44 4.30 5.87 -38.24
CA MET A 44 2.99 6.11 -37.64
C MET A 44 2.80 5.12 -36.51
N ASP A 45 3.04 5.61 -35.27
CA ASP A 45 2.86 4.83 -34.06
C ASP A 45 1.34 4.69 -33.90
N THR A 46 0.82 3.59 -34.41
CA THR A 46 -0.61 3.21 -34.32
C THR A 46 -1.04 2.90 -32.89
N ARG A 47 -0.13 3.06 -31.93
CA ARG A 47 -0.47 2.90 -30.52
C ARG A 47 -1.36 4.06 -30.08
N PRO A 48 -2.55 3.76 -29.57
CA PRO A 48 -3.38 4.81 -28.97
C PRO A 48 -2.60 5.49 -27.86
N PRO A 49 -2.68 6.81 -27.71
CA PRO A 49 -1.93 7.53 -26.69
C PRO A 49 -2.22 6.92 -25.33
N ALA A 50 -1.18 6.63 -24.56
CA ALA A 50 -1.23 5.90 -23.29
C ALA A 50 -2.31 6.42 -22.30
N ARG A 51 -2.65 7.71 -22.36
CA ARG A 51 -3.72 8.31 -21.56
C ARG A 51 -5.11 7.77 -21.91
N LYS A 52 -5.41 7.54 -23.19
CA LYS A 52 -6.70 6.96 -23.62
C LYS A 52 -6.81 5.50 -23.19
N ALA A 53 -5.73 4.73 -23.32
CA ALA A 53 -5.69 3.34 -22.88
C ALA A 53 -5.92 3.22 -21.35
N SER A 54 -5.31 4.08 -20.54
CA SER A 54 -5.50 4.06 -19.09
C SER A 54 -6.95 4.44 -18.69
N ALA A 55 -7.57 5.35 -19.40
CA ALA A 55 -8.98 5.73 -19.17
C ALA A 55 -9.93 4.56 -19.46
N LEU A 56 -9.74 3.86 -20.58
CA LEU A 56 -10.51 2.66 -20.93
C LEU A 56 -10.34 1.53 -19.90
N LEU A 57 -9.09 1.26 -19.47
CA LEU A 57 -8.84 0.29 -18.42
C LEU A 57 -9.53 0.66 -17.12
N GLY A 58 -9.54 1.94 -16.76
CA GLY A 58 -10.26 2.44 -15.59
C GLY A 58 -11.78 2.24 -15.68
N GLN A 59 -12.36 2.39 -16.87
CA GLN A 59 -13.77 2.12 -17.11
C GLN A 59 -14.08 0.62 -16.98
N LEU A 60 -13.30 -0.24 -17.63
CA LEU A 60 -13.45 -1.70 -17.54
C LEU A 60 -13.32 -2.21 -16.09
N GLN A 61 -12.40 -1.64 -15.33
CA GLN A 61 -12.27 -1.98 -13.91
C GLN A 61 -13.50 -1.58 -13.09
N LYS A 62 -14.08 -0.42 -13.36
CA LYS A 62 -15.33 0.02 -12.69
C LYS A 62 -16.50 -0.88 -13.05
N GLU A 63 -16.64 -1.26 -14.31
CA GLU A 63 -17.66 -2.18 -14.78
C GLU A 63 -17.51 -3.58 -14.17
N ALA A 64 -16.26 -4.09 -14.09
CA ALA A 64 -15.97 -5.35 -13.43
C ALA A 64 -16.35 -5.32 -11.94
N LEU A 65 -16.05 -4.22 -11.24
CA LEU A 65 -16.45 -4.04 -9.85
C LEU A 65 -17.97 -3.97 -9.68
N ALA A 66 -18.67 -3.30 -10.59
CA ALA A 66 -20.12 -3.21 -10.55
C ALA A 66 -20.80 -4.59 -10.71
N LYS A 67 -20.24 -5.45 -11.57
CA LYS A 67 -20.72 -6.84 -11.75
C LYS A 67 -20.49 -7.73 -10.52
N VAL A 68 -19.40 -7.51 -9.79
CA VAL A 68 -18.98 -8.33 -8.63
C VAL A 68 -19.21 -7.57 -7.32
N HIS A 69 -20.27 -6.77 -7.25
CA HIS A 69 -20.58 -6.03 -6.02
C HIS A 69 -20.84 -6.99 -4.85
N ARG A 70 -19.83 -7.19 -4.00
CA ARG A 70 -19.92 -7.97 -2.78
C ARG A 70 -19.57 -7.08 -1.59
N PRO A 71 -20.49 -6.86 -0.66
CA PRO A 71 -20.24 -6.09 0.55
C PRO A 71 -19.37 -6.93 1.50
N TRP A 72 -18.05 -6.80 1.39
CA TRP A 72 -17.16 -7.44 2.33
C TRP A 72 -17.17 -6.73 3.68
N PRO A 73 -17.10 -7.47 4.80
CA PRO A 73 -16.99 -6.86 6.12
C PRO A 73 -15.73 -5.98 6.24
N ASP A 74 -15.78 -4.98 7.10
CA ASP A 74 -14.60 -4.14 7.38
C ASP A 74 -13.64 -4.88 8.28
N PHE A 75 -12.51 -5.27 7.71
CA PHE A 75 -11.39 -5.89 8.40
C PHE A 75 -10.08 -5.18 8.07
N LYS A 76 -9.12 -5.22 8.98
CA LYS A 76 -7.81 -4.58 8.88
C LYS A 76 -6.69 -5.58 9.22
N ALA A 77 -5.45 -5.15 8.99
CA ALA A 77 -4.29 -5.93 9.40
C ALA A 77 -4.31 -6.19 10.92
N GLY A 78 -4.10 -7.44 11.30
CA GLY A 78 -4.17 -7.90 12.69
C GLY A 78 -5.50 -8.50 13.13
N ASP A 79 -6.51 -8.50 12.25
CA ASP A 79 -7.79 -9.17 12.51
C ASP A 79 -7.71 -10.66 12.13
N ALA A 80 -8.42 -11.51 12.84
CA ALA A 80 -8.60 -12.93 12.50
C ALA A 80 -9.83 -13.09 11.64
N ILE A 81 -9.68 -13.72 10.48
CA ILE A 81 -10.77 -13.93 9.52
C ILE A 81 -10.85 -15.39 9.10
N GLU A 82 -12.04 -15.81 8.72
CA GLU A 82 -12.34 -17.05 8.04
C GLU A 82 -12.82 -16.73 6.63
N MET A 83 -12.27 -17.43 5.65
CA MET A 83 -12.66 -17.28 4.25
C MET A 83 -13.09 -18.62 3.68
N GLU A 84 -14.16 -18.61 2.92
CA GLU A 84 -14.59 -19.76 2.11
C GLU A 84 -14.12 -19.55 0.68
N ILE A 85 -13.18 -20.39 0.24
CA ILE A 85 -12.53 -20.30 -1.06
C ILE A 85 -12.79 -21.58 -1.82
N LEU A 86 -13.29 -21.50 -3.05
CA LEU A 86 -13.33 -22.62 -3.97
C LEU A 86 -11.92 -22.88 -4.50
N VAL A 87 -11.55 -24.13 -4.63
CA VAL A 87 -10.30 -24.53 -5.27
C VAL A 87 -10.41 -24.28 -6.77
N ASP A 88 -11.52 -24.76 -7.34
CA ASP A 88 -11.86 -24.63 -8.76
C ASP A 88 -13.29 -24.12 -8.90
N MET A 89 -13.65 -23.64 -10.09
CA MET A 89 -15.00 -23.15 -10.37
C MET A 89 -16.04 -24.25 -10.28
N ASP A 90 -15.66 -25.47 -10.62
CA ASP A 90 -16.53 -26.67 -10.62
C ASP A 90 -16.47 -27.44 -9.29
N ALA A 91 -15.68 -26.96 -8.33
CA ALA A 91 -15.55 -27.64 -7.04
C ALA A 91 -16.87 -27.60 -6.26
N PRO A 92 -17.38 -28.78 -5.79
CA PRO A 92 -18.68 -28.85 -5.12
C PRO A 92 -18.69 -28.21 -3.73
N LYS A 93 -17.54 -28.16 -3.07
CA LYS A 93 -17.45 -27.67 -1.69
C LYS A 93 -16.38 -26.58 -1.54
N PRO A 94 -16.69 -25.45 -0.91
CA PRO A 94 -15.70 -24.44 -0.59
C PRO A 94 -14.76 -24.91 0.55
N GLN A 95 -13.50 -24.59 0.42
CA GLN A 95 -12.52 -24.81 1.48
C GLN A 95 -12.56 -23.64 2.47
N LYS A 96 -12.72 -23.94 3.75
CA LYS A 96 -12.63 -22.97 4.83
C LYS A 96 -11.17 -22.72 5.21
N VAL A 97 -10.74 -21.48 5.12
CA VAL A 97 -9.38 -21.05 5.46
C VAL A 97 -9.44 -20.02 6.56
N LYS A 98 -8.97 -20.39 7.73
CA LYS A 98 -8.80 -19.44 8.85
C LYS A 98 -7.41 -18.83 8.82
N GLY A 99 -7.31 -17.54 9.08
CA GLY A 99 -6.03 -16.87 9.06
C GLY A 99 -6.02 -15.49 9.69
N LEU A 100 -4.82 -15.03 10.00
CA LEU A 100 -4.55 -13.68 10.45
C LEU A 100 -4.27 -12.78 9.24
N VAL A 101 -4.91 -11.62 9.18
CA VAL A 101 -4.67 -10.63 8.14
C VAL A 101 -3.31 -9.97 8.35
N LEU A 102 -2.35 -10.21 7.46
CA LEU A 102 -1.07 -9.53 7.45
C LEU A 102 -1.16 -8.14 6.83
N GLY A 103 -1.95 -8.00 5.78
CA GLY A 103 -2.14 -6.74 5.09
C GLY A 103 -3.24 -6.80 4.05
N ARG A 104 -3.78 -5.62 3.71
CA ARG A 104 -4.78 -5.45 2.66
C ARG A 104 -4.27 -4.46 1.65
N ARG A 105 -4.36 -4.80 0.38
CA ARG A 105 -4.07 -3.94 -0.76
C ARG A 105 -5.37 -3.53 -1.42
N ASN A 106 -5.65 -2.23 -1.44
CA ASN A 106 -6.83 -1.68 -2.09
C ASN A 106 -6.41 -1.13 -3.46
N ARG A 107 -6.77 -1.83 -4.53
CA ARG A 107 -6.47 -1.46 -5.92
C ARG A 107 -7.70 -1.63 -6.81
N GLY A 108 -8.84 -1.15 -6.39
CA GLY A 108 -10.08 -1.35 -7.16
C GLY A 108 -10.36 -2.85 -7.35
N ALA A 109 -10.50 -3.32 -8.59
CA ALA A 109 -10.76 -4.71 -8.93
C ALA A 109 -9.66 -5.67 -8.46
N ASP A 110 -8.39 -5.22 -8.44
CA ASP A 110 -7.22 -6.02 -8.00
C ASP A 110 -6.99 -5.95 -6.49
N SER A 111 -7.98 -5.56 -5.72
CA SER A 111 -7.88 -5.55 -4.27
C SER A 111 -7.63 -6.95 -3.74
N SER A 112 -6.67 -7.07 -2.84
CA SER A 112 -6.24 -8.36 -2.32
C SER A 112 -5.89 -8.29 -0.84
N VAL A 113 -5.96 -9.44 -0.19
CA VAL A 113 -5.59 -9.62 1.20
C VAL A 113 -4.47 -10.65 1.32
N GLN A 114 -3.54 -10.39 2.21
CA GLN A 114 -2.51 -11.33 2.58
C GLN A 114 -2.87 -11.96 3.91
N LEU A 115 -3.01 -13.28 3.90
CA LEU A 115 -3.37 -14.08 5.06
C LEU A 115 -2.16 -14.89 5.53
N PHE A 116 -2.02 -14.93 6.83
CA PHE A 116 -1.17 -15.88 7.51
C PHE A 116 -2.03 -17.01 8.05
N CYS A 117 -1.96 -18.17 7.42
CA CYS A 117 -2.72 -19.35 7.82
C CYS A 117 -1.78 -20.50 8.17
N ARG A 118 -2.30 -21.47 8.91
CA ARG A 118 -1.59 -22.70 9.24
C ARG A 118 -2.32 -23.86 8.58
N VAL A 119 -1.62 -24.57 7.73
CA VAL A 119 -2.15 -25.76 7.04
C VAL A 119 -1.32 -26.96 7.46
N MET A 120 -1.96 -27.97 8.03
CA MET A 120 -1.29 -29.20 8.52
C MET A 120 -0.04 -28.94 9.38
N GLY A 121 -0.14 -27.94 10.27
CA GLY A 121 0.98 -27.56 11.13
C GLY A 121 1.98 -26.59 10.53
N THR A 122 2.04 -26.47 9.21
CA THR A 122 2.98 -25.60 8.50
C THR A 122 2.41 -24.18 8.35
N PRO A 123 3.15 -23.12 8.73
CA PRO A 123 2.73 -21.77 8.50
C PRO A 123 2.80 -21.43 7.01
N MET A 124 1.74 -20.89 6.47
CA MET A 124 1.65 -20.51 5.07
C MET A 124 1.16 -19.07 4.93
N ARG A 125 1.72 -18.37 3.94
CA ARG A 125 1.25 -17.06 3.52
C ARG A 125 0.44 -17.22 2.25
N ARG A 126 -0.84 -16.87 2.31
CA ARG A 126 -1.73 -16.87 1.14
C ARG A 126 -2.02 -15.45 0.71
N HIS A 127 -2.04 -15.24 -0.58
CA HIS A 127 -2.45 -13.99 -1.21
C HIS A 127 -3.77 -14.25 -1.93
N VAL A 128 -4.84 -13.64 -1.43
CA VAL A 128 -6.20 -13.88 -1.93
C VAL A 128 -6.76 -12.60 -2.55
N PRO A 129 -7.13 -12.61 -3.84
CA PRO A 129 -7.83 -11.50 -4.46
C PRO A 129 -9.27 -11.45 -3.95
N LEU A 130 -9.72 -10.27 -3.48
CA LEU A 130 -11.02 -10.11 -2.83
C LEU A 130 -12.20 -10.22 -3.80
N TYR A 131 -12.02 -9.77 -5.03
CA TYR A 131 -13.07 -9.77 -6.05
C TYR A 131 -13.03 -10.97 -6.99
N SER A 132 -12.24 -12.01 -6.63
CA SER A 132 -12.25 -13.27 -7.36
C SER A 132 -13.60 -13.99 -7.22
N PRO A 133 -14.11 -14.64 -8.27
CA PRO A 133 -15.31 -15.47 -8.20
C PRO A 133 -15.13 -16.69 -7.28
N LEU A 134 -13.89 -17.11 -7.04
CA LEU A 134 -13.55 -18.22 -6.16
C LEU A 134 -13.80 -17.92 -4.67
N VAL A 135 -13.82 -16.67 -4.27
CA VAL A 135 -14.11 -16.28 -2.88
C VAL A 135 -15.62 -16.20 -2.69
N LYS A 136 -16.19 -17.07 -1.86
CA LYS A 136 -17.63 -17.12 -1.59
C LYS A 136 -18.03 -16.23 -0.44
N SER A 137 -17.35 -16.36 0.70
CA SER A 137 -17.67 -15.61 1.90
C SER A 137 -16.42 -15.21 2.69
N ILE A 138 -16.52 -14.12 3.44
CA ILE A 138 -15.50 -13.65 4.37
C ILE A 138 -16.20 -13.34 5.69
N THR A 139 -15.77 -14.02 6.74
CA THR A 139 -16.30 -13.81 8.09
C THR A 139 -15.17 -13.31 9.00
N VAL A 140 -15.42 -12.26 9.75
CA VAL A 140 -14.48 -11.75 10.75
C VAL A 140 -14.71 -12.49 12.06
N LEU A 141 -13.76 -13.35 12.44
CA LEU A 141 -13.82 -14.11 13.69
C LEU A 141 -13.57 -13.19 14.90
N GLN A 142 -12.48 -12.44 14.84
CA GLN A 142 -12.13 -11.53 15.92
C GLN A 142 -11.38 -10.30 15.39
N LYS A 143 -11.88 -9.13 15.74
CA LYS A 143 -11.19 -7.86 15.46
C LYS A 143 -10.03 -7.66 16.42
N ALA A 144 -8.93 -7.07 15.90
CA ALA A 144 -7.71 -6.80 16.68
C ALA A 144 -7.15 -8.03 17.44
N TRP A 145 -7.24 -9.21 16.83
CA TRP A 145 -6.82 -10.47 17.44
C TRP A 145 -5.37 -10.45 17.93
N LEU A 146 -4.47 -9.87 17.15
CA LEU A 146 -3.04 -9.77 17.47
C LEU A 146 -2.78 -9.03 18.81
N THR A 147 -3.63 -8.10 19.16
CA THR A 147 -3.51 -7.25 20.36
C THR A 147 -4.52 -7.63 21.45
N LYS A 148 -5.06 -8.85 21.38
CA LYS A 148 -6.07 -9.37 22.33
C LYS A 148 -7.29 -8.43 22.46
N GLY A 149 -7.72 -7.81 21.36
CA GLY A 149 -8.91 -6.95 21.34
C GLY A 149 -8.74 -5.52 21.88
N LYS A 150 -7.58 -5.18 22.47
CA LYS A 150 -7.42 -3.88 23.12
C LYS A 150 -7.38 -2.69 22.14
N LYS A 151 -6.50 -2.74 21.13
CA LYS A 151 -6.36 -1.67 20.11
C LYS A 151 -5.98 -2.27 18.78
N ARG A 152 -6.50 -1.71 17.69
CA ARG A 152 -6.07 -2.12 16.35
C ARG A 152 -4.61 -1.74 16.10
N VAL A 153 -3.90 -2.58 15.37
CA VAL A 153 -2.50 -2.34 15.01
C VAL A 153 -2.42 -1.12 14.09
N LYS A 154 -1.54 -0.18 14.39
CA LYS A 154 -1.34 1.03 13.57
C LYS A 154 -0.66 0.73 12.22
N ARG A 155 0.12 -0.35 12.14
CA ARG A 155 0.85 -0.73 10.93
C ARG A 155 -0.10 -1.30 9.89
N ARG A 156 0.06 -0.86 8.65
CA ARG A 156 -0.72 -1.34 7.50
C ARG A 156 -0.34 -2.75 7.08
N ASN A 157 0.95 -3.11 7.18
CA ASN A 157 1.48 -4.41 6.82
C ASN A 157 2.22 -5.02 8.00
N LEU A 158 1.95 -6.31 8.25
CA LEU A 158 2.51 -7.10 9.33
C LEU A 158 3.42 -8.23 8.81
N ASP A 159 4.06 -8.01 7.65
CA ASP A 159 4.94 -9.00 7.02
C ASP A 159 6.12 -9.44 7.92
N TYR A 160 6.48 -8.62 8.90
CA TYR A 160 7.53 -8.96 9.86
C TYR A 160 7.16 -10.18 10.72
N LEU A 161 5.87 -10.46 10.93
CA LEU A 161 5.42 -11.63 11.71
C LEU A 161 5.78 -12.93 11.01
N TRP A 162 5.70 -12.94 9.68
CA TRP A 162 6.15 -14.07 8.88
C TRP A 162 7.65 -14.32 9.04
N LYS A 163 8.45 -13.26 9.00
CA LYS A 163 9.91 -13.35 9.13
C LYS A 163 10.37 -13.82 10.50
N GLN A 164 9.58 -13.56 11.55
CA GLN A 164 9.89 -13.98 12.91
C GLN A 164 9.59 -15.46 13.19
N GLY A 165 9.04 -16.18 12.22
CA GLY A 165 8.69 -17.60 12.38
C GLY A 165 7.64 -17.89 13.46
N LYS A 166 6.97 -16.85 13.99
CA LYS A 166 5.93 -17.02 15.01
C LYS A 166 4.74 -17.73 14.40
N THR A 167 4.35 -18.84 14.99
CA THR A 167 3.14 -19.56 14.62
C THR A 167 1.96 -19.02 15.42
N PHE A 168 0.97 -18.48 14.74
CA PHE A 168 -0.28 -18.03 15.36
C PHE A 168 -1.36 -19.10 15.14
N ARG A 169 -2.01 -19.54 16.20
CA ARG A 169 -3.21 -20.38 16.12
C ARG A 169 -4.41 -19.43 16.16
N VAL A 170 -5.02 -19.22 15.03
CA VAL A 170 -6.26 -18.43 14.89
C VAL A 170 -7.43 -19.28 15.41
N PRO A 171 -8.40 -18.69 16.11
CA PRO A 171 -9.56 -19.38 16.66
C PRO A 171 -10.44 -20.09 15.62
#